data_cee87f562b6d260533d30d5b3b65c7cc
#
_entry.id   cee87f562b6d260533d30d5b3b65c7cc
#
_cell.length_a   1.000
_cell.length_b   1.000
_cell.length_c   1.000
_cell.angle_alpha   90.00
_cell.angle_beta   90.00
_cell.angle_gamma   90.00
#
_symmetry.space_group_name_H-M   'P 1'
#
loop_
_entity.id
_entity.type
_entity.pdbx_description
1 polymer ?
#
loop_
_entity_poly.entity_id
_entity_poly.type
_entity_poly.pdbx_seq_one_letter_code
_entity_poly.pdbx_strand_id
1 'polypeptide(L)'
;VVAMCVEAVSAPVDDPAAQKCIDGNPAVEEIQDLVEQALMEKGFYATAKAYIIYRNERKKLRERDIFAKRQNLKPYEYPELYEYVNAIRHSYWIHKEFNYTSDIQDFHINVNDAERNAIKNAMLAIAQIEVAVKTFWGDLYKKLPKPEIGAVGATFAESEVRHTDAYSHLLEILGLNDEFRRIKDIPVIQQRMNYLEKVIDLSRTQENREYAHAIMLFALF
;
A
#
# COMPACT_ATOMS: atom_id res chain seq x y z
N VAL A 1 -0.14 -18.54 29.37
CA VAL A 1 1.02 -18.71 28.49
C VAL A 1 2.23 -17.98 29.06
N VAL A 2 2.18 -16.67 29.36
CA VAL A 2 3.34 -15.92 29.89
C VAL A 2 3.84 -16.48 31.24
N ALA A 3 2.94 -16.80 32.19
CA ALA A 3 3.31 -17.42 33.46
C ALA A 3 3.94 -18.82 33.26
N MET A 4 3.44 -19.60 32.29
CA MET A 4 4.01 -20.91 31.95
C MET A 4 5.38 -20.81 31.28
N CYS A 5 5.61 -19.78 30.47
CA CYS A 5 6.94 -19.53 29.90
C CYS A 5 7.94 -19.12 30.99
N VAL A 6 7.51 -18.32 31.97
CA VAL A 6 8.35 -17.95 33.14
C VAL A 6 8.66 -19.18 34.00
N GLU A 7 7.72 -20.09 34.26
CA GLU A 7 7.97 -21.33 34.98
C GLU A 7 8.89 -22.29 34.21
N ALA A 8 8.73 -22.41 32.87
CA ALA A 8 9.62 -23.22 32.05
C ALA A 8 11.05 -22.70 32.01
N VAL A 9 11.23 -21.37 32.05
CA VAL A 9 12.55 -20.71 32.12
C VAL A 9 13.16 -20.75 33.54
N SER A 10 12.32 -20.92 34.57
CA SER A 10 12.78 -20.94 35.99
C SER A 10 13.03 -22.36 36.53
N ALA A 11 12.64 -23.40 35.82
CA ALA A 11 12.97 -24.77 36.20
C ALA A 11 14.45 -25.09 35.89
N PRO A 12 15.18 -25.81 36.77
CA PRO A 12 16.49 -26.31 36.42
C PRO A 12 16.34 -27.32 35.28
N VAL A 13 16.73 -26.91 34.10
CA VAL A 13 16.60 -27.71 32.89
C VAL A 13 18.00 -28.05 32.41
N ASP A 14 18.29 -29.35 32.31
CA ASP A 14 19.51 -29.87 31.66
C ASP A 14 19.48 -29.66 30.15
N ASP A 15 18.63 -28.75 29.66
CA ASP A 15 18.50 -28.37 28.25
C ASP A 15 19.41 -27.20 27.93
N PRO A 16 20.41 -27.36 27.03
CA PRO A 16 21.31 -26.28 26.62
C PRO A 16 20.61 -25.05 26.08
N ALA A 17 19.42 -25.18 25.47
CA ALA A 17 18.64 -24.06 24.94
C ALA A 17 18.00 -23.23 26.05
N ALA A 18 17.49 -23.93 27.12
CA ALA A 18 16.97 -23.24 28.30
C ALA A 18 18.08 -22.53 29.07
N GLN A 19 19.26 -23.12 29.18
CA GLN A 19 20.43 -22.51 29.83
C GLN A 19 20.86 -21.23 29.09
N LYS A 20 20.85 -21.24 27.76
CA LYS A 20 21.18 -20.07 26.94
C LYS A 20 20.14 -18.93 27.11
N CYS A 21 18.89 -19.24 27.38
CA CYS A 21 17.87 -18.25 27.74
C CYS A 21 18.16 -17.60 29.13
N ILE A 22 18.73 -18.36 30.05
CA ILE A 22 19.09 -17.89 31.40
C ILE A 22 20.35 -17.01 31.34
N ASP A 23 21.31 -17.40 30.49
CA ASP A 23 22.60 -16.70 30.37
C ASP A 23 22.58 -15.44 29.46
N GLY A 24 21.41 -15.13 28.88
CA GLY A 24 21.10 -13.85 28.23
C GLY A 24 21.31 -13.82 26.72
N ASN A 25 20.29 -13.51 26.00
CA ASN A 25 20.15 -13.30 24.55
C ASN A 25 19.84 -14.54 23.69
N PRO A 26 18.77 -15.30 24.00
CA PRO A 26 18.33 -16.40 23.14
C PRO A 26 17.82 -15.88 21.80
N ALA A 27 18.03 -16.66 20.72
CA ALA A 27 17.35 -16.41 19.47
C ALA A 27 15.84 -16.62 19.62
N VAL A 28 15.05 -15.89 18.81
CA VAL A 28 13.57 -16.00 18.86
C VAL A 28 13.12 -17.45 18.60
N GLU A 29 13.81 -18.15 17.75
CA GLU A 29 13.57 -19.57 17.44
C GLU A 29 13.75 -20.48 18.64
N GLU A 30 14.78 -20.25 19.44
CA GLU A 30 15.07 -21.03 20.66
C GLU A 30 13.97 -20.86 21.71
N ILE A 31 13.49 -19.62 21.90
CA ILE A 31 12.35 -19.33 22.79
C ILE A 31 11.08 -20.02 22.29
N GLN A 32 10.86 -20.02 20.98
CA GLN A 32 9.69 -20.66 20.38
C GLN A 32 9.72 -22.18 20.55
N ASP A 33 10.88 -22.81 20.42
CA ASP A 33 11.06 -24.24 20.65
C ASP A 33 10.72 -24.62 22.11
N LEU A 34 11.18 -23.82 23.09
CA LEU A 34 10.84 -24.02 24.48
C LEU A 34 9.33 -23.88 24.77
N VAL A 35 8.67 -22.93 24.11
CA VAL A 35 7.20 -22.78 24.25
C VAL A 35 6.47 -23.99 23.70
N GLU A 36 6.89 -24.52 22.55
CA GLU A 36 6.31 -25.74 21.98
C GLU A 36 6.49 -26.93 22.90
N GLN A 37 7.70 -27.13 23.41
CA GLN A 37 8.02 -28.21 24.35
C GLN A 37 7.18 -28.10 25.62
N ALA A 38 7.13 -26.94 26.25
CA ALA A 38 6.35 -26.70 27.47
C ALA A 38 4.85 -26.96 27.27
N LEU A 39 4.28 -26.58 26.13
CA LEU A 39 2.89 -26.87 25.80
C LEU A 39 2.62 -28.37 25.63
N MET A 40 3.54 -29.11 25.01
CA MET A 40 3.47 -30.54 24.81
C MET A 40 3.56 -31.31 26.15
N GLU A 41 4.57 -30.97 26.96
CA GLU A 41 4.81 -31.59 28.28
C GLU A 41 3.63 -31.39 29.26
N LYS A 42 2.98 -30.24 29.20
CA LYS A 42 1.81 -29.92 30.01
C LYS A 42 0.50 -30.49 29.43
N GLY A 43 0.54 -31.23 28.31
CA GLY A 43 -0.63 -31.87 27.69
C GLY A 43 -1.55 -30.95 26.90
N PHE A 44 -1.13 -29.70 26.60
CA PHE A 44 -1.91 -28.74 25.80
C PHE A 44 -1.73 -28.96 24.31
N TYR A 45 -1.95 -30.17 23.82
CA TYR A 45 -1.66 -30.57 22.44
C TYR A 45 -2.37 -29.75 21.37
N ALA A 46 -3.63 -29.36 21.59
CA ALA A 46 -4.37 -28.52 20.64
C ALA A 46 -3.75 -27.14 20.50
N THR A 47 -3.32 -26.55 21.63
CA THR A 47 -2.65 -25.25 21.66
C THR A 47 -1.26 -25.34 21.05
N ALA A 48 -0.50 -26.39 21.35
CA ALA A 48 0.82 -26.64 20.75
C ALA A 48 0.70 -26.75 19.23
N LYS A 49 -0.26 -27.53 18.71
CA LYS A 49 -0.50 -27.65 17.28
C LYS A 49 -0.84 -26.31 16.62
N ALA A 50 -1.72 -25.53 17.23
CA ALA A 50 -2.07 -24.20 16.71
C ALA A 50 -0.86 -23.26 16.72
N TYR A 51 -0.04 -23.30 17.75
CA TYR A 51 1.19 -22.51 17.86
C TYR A 51 2.22 -22.88 16.80
N ILE A 52 2.46 -24.18 16.57
CA ILE A 52 3.38 -24.68 15.55
C ILE A 52 2.94 -24.21 14.14
N ILE A 53 1.64 -24.32 13.84
CA ILE A 53 1.09 -23.87 12.56
C ILE A 53 1.32 -22.35 12.40
N TYR A 54 0.94 -21.55 13.41
CA TYR A 54 1.15 -20.11 13.42
C TYR A 54 2.62 -19.73 13.25
N ARG A 55 3.54 -20.39 13.98
CA ARG A 55 4.98 -20.19 13.87
C ARG A 55 5.49 -20.45 12.46
N ASN A 56 5.09 -21.56 11.84
CA ASN A 56 5.47 -21.91 10.48
C ASN A 56 4.95 -20.91 9.45
N GLU A 57 3.72 -20.42 9.60
CA GLU A 57 3.17 -19.37 8.75
C GLU A 57 3.95 -18.06 8.89
N ARG A 58 4.27 -17.66 10.13
CA ARG A 58 5.09 -16.47 10.39
C ARG A 58 6.51 -16.60 9.86
N LYS A 59 7.12 -17.79 9.95
CA LYS A 59 8.44 -18.06 9.36
C LYS A 59 8.39 -17.89 7.84
N LYS A 60 7.41 -18.49 7.17
CA LYS A 60 7.21 -18.32 5.72
C LYS A 60 7.02 -16.85 5.32
N LEU A 61 6.28 -16.07 6.13
CA LEU A 61 6.09 -14.64 5.89
C LEU A 61 7.39 -13.85 6.02
N ARG A 62 8.26 -14.18 6.99
CA ARG A 62 9.56 -13.53 7.16
C ARG A 62 10.56 -13.90 6.07
N GLU A 63 10.45 -15.10 5.51
CA GLU A 63 11.32 -15.58 4.43
C GLU A 63 10.91 -15.05 3.06
N ARG A 64 9.73 -14.41 2.93
CA ARG A 64 9.29 -13.78 1.68
C ARG A 64 10.14 -12.54 1.40
N ASP A 65 10.81 -12.55 0.26
CA ASP A 65 11.51 -11.38 -0.25
C ASP A 65 10.67 -10.74 -1.37
N ILE A 66 10.06 -9.60 -1.06
CA ILE A 66 9.22 -8.85 -2.00
C ILE A 66 9.99 -8.34 -3.21
N PHE A 67 11.30 -8.15 -3.08
CA PHE A 67 12.17 -7.67 -4.15
C PHE A 67 12.73 -8.80 -5.02
N ALA A 68 12.66 -10.04 -4.57
CA ALA A 68 13.11 -11.19 -5.35
C ALA A 68 12.12 -11.50 -6.48
N LYS A 69 12.65 -11.66 -7.70
CA LYS A 69 11.84 -11.98 -8.88
C LYS A 69 11.21 -13.36 -8.76
N ARG A 70 9.89 -13.44 -9.03
CA ARG A 70 9.20 -14.71 -9.22
C ARG A 70 8.83 -14.90 -10.69
N GLN A 71 9.12 -16.10 -11.22
CA GLN A 71 8.81 -16.45 -12.61
C GLN A 71 7.46 -17.15 -12.75
N ASN A 72 7.02 -17.87 -11.71
CA ASN A 72 5.76 -18.61 -11.73
C ASN A 72 4.57 -17.69 -11.46
N LEU A 73 3.50 -17.86 -12.22
CA LEU A 73 2.26 -17.10 -12.00
C LEU A 73 1.59 -17.44 -10.68
N LYS A 74 1.68 -18.69 -10.23
CA LYS A 74 1.09 -19.19 -8.97
C LYS A 74 2.02 -20.22 -8.29
N PRO A 75 1.87 -20.42 -6.98
CA PRO A 75 0.98 -19.74 -6.05
C PRO A 75 1.40 -18.28 -5.83
N TYR A 76 0.43 -17.40 -5.49
CA TYR A 76 0.75 -16.03 -5.07
C TYR A 76 1.46 -16.04 -3.72
N GLU A 77 2.50 -15.21 -3.59
CA GLU A 77 3.17 -14.98 -2.31
C GLU A 77 2.43 -13.94 -1.46
N TYR A 78 1.71 -13.03 -2.11
CA TYR A 78 0.93 -11.94 -1.51
C TYR A 78 -0.51 -11.97 -2.02
N PRO A 79 -1.29 -13.05 -1.75
CA PRO A 79 -2.64 -13.22 -2.30
C PRO A 79 -3.61 -12.14 -1.82
N GLU A 80 -3.39 -11.58 -0.62
CA GLU A 80 -4.16 -10.51 -0.03
C GLU A 80 -4.18 -9.23 -0.88
N LEU A 81 -3.13 -8.96 -1.62
CA LEU A 81 -3.06 -7.80 -2.52
C LEU A 81 -3.98 -7.95 -3.73
N TYR A 82 -4.28 -9.16 -4.13
CA TYR A 82 -5.14 -9.40 -5.30
C TYR A 82 -6.62 -9.09 -5.03
N GLU A 83 -7.04 -9.03 -3.77
CA GLU A 83 -8.39 -8.61 -3.39
C GLU A 83 -8.67 -7.17 -3.82
N TYR A 84 -7.67 -6.29 -3.72
CA TYR A 84 -7.77 -4.89 -4.18
C TYR A 84 -7.95 -4.78 -5.70
N VAL A 85 -7.29 -5.64 -6.47
CA VAL A 85 -7.49 -5.73 -7.93
C VAL A 85 -8.95 -6.04 -8.25
N ASN A 86 -9.54 -7.01 -7.53
CA ASN A 86 -10.93 -7.39 -7.74
C ASN A 86 -11.89 -6.27 -7.30
N ALA A 87 -11.62 -5.59 -6.18
CA ALA A 87 -12.43 -4.47 -5.69
C ALA A 87 -12.48 -3.33 -6.73
N ILE A 88 -11.34 -2.94 -7.31
CA ILE A 88 -11.28 -1.91 -8.35
C ILE A 88 -12.04 -2.34 -9.61
N ARG A 89 -11.92 -3.61 -10.01
CA ARG A 89 -12.66 -4.15 -11.16
C ARG A 89 -14.17 -4.13 -10.95
N HIS A 90 -14.64 -4.34 -9.72
CA HIS A 90 -16.05 -4.26 -9.37
C HIS A 90 -16.60 -2.83 -9.38
N SER A 91 -15.77 -1.84 -9.09
CA SER A 91 -16.12 -0.42 -9.12
C SER A 91 -15.69 0.26 -10.42
N TYR A 92 -15.58 -0.48 -11.52
CA TYR A 92 -15.21 0.08 -12.82
C TYR A 92 -16.27 1.04 -13.34
N TRP A 93 -15.83 2.21 -13.82
CA TRP A 93 -16.67 3.23 -14.43
C TRP A 93 -15.87 4.01 -15.48
N ILE A 94 -16.57 4.67 -16.39
CA ILE A 94 -15.99 5.64 -17.33
C ILE A 94 -16.78 6.94 -17.26
N HIS A 95 -16.12 8.08 -17.50
CA HIS A 95 -16.75 9.40 -17.40
C HIS A 95 -17.95 9.57 -18.36
N LYS A 96 -17.97 8.86 -19.47
CA LYS A 96 -19.07 8.90 -20.46
C LYS A 96 -20.40 8.30 -19.98
N GLU A 97 -20.39 7.58 -18.85
CA GLU A 97 -21.62 7.06 -18.22
C GLU A 97 -22.39 8.13 -17.45
N PHE A 98 -21.77 9.27 -17.17
CA PHE A 98 -22.37 10.35 -16.39
C PHE A 98 -22.91 11.44 -17.31
N ASN A 99 -24.09 12.01 -16.91
CA ASN A 99 -24.68 13.16 -17.58
C ASN A 99 -24.35 14.43 -16.80
N TYR A 100 -23.48 15.26 -17.33
CA TYR A 100 -23.00 16.49 -16.69
C TYR A 100 -23.84 17.74 -16.97
N THR A 101 -25.00 17.62 -17.63
CA THR A 101 -25.78 18.79 -18.07
C THR A 101 -26.25 19.64 -16.88
N SER A 102 -26.73 18.99 -15.81
CA SER A 102 -27.12 19.70 -14.58
C SER A 102 -25.93 20.32 -13.87
N ASP A 103 -24.79 19.59 -13.82
CA ASP A 103 -23.57 20.06 -13.14
C ASP A 103 -23.00 21.32 -13.81
N ILE A 104 -23.06 21.41 -15.16
CA ILE A 104 -22.64 22.61 -15.90
C ILE A 104 -23.54 23.78 -15.52
N GLN A 105 -24.86 23.57 -15.48
CA GLN A 105 -25.83 24.60 -15.08
C GLN A 105 -25.59 25.04 -13.64
N ASP A 106 -25.44 24.08 -12.73
CA ASP A 106 -25.21 24.36 -11.31
C ASP A 106 -23.92 25.17 -11.11
N PHE A 107 -22.84 24.76 -11.76
CA PHE A 107 -21.55 25.46 -11.67
C PHE A 107 -21.61 26.90 -12.14
N HIS A 108 -22.34 27.19 -13.21
CA HIS A 108 -22.37 28.55 -13.77
C HIS A 108 -23.46 29.45 -13.18
N ILE A 109 -24.59 28.89 -12.70
CA ILE A 109 -25.79 29.64 -12.35
C ILE A 109 -26.15 29.52 -10.86
N ASN A 110 -26.16 28.29 -10.31
CA ASN A 110 -26.79 28.01 -9.02
C ASN A 110 -25.82 28.19 -7.84
N VAL A 111 -24.52 27.90 -8.01
CA VAL A 111 -23.52 28.11 -6.96
C VAL A 111 -23.06 29.56 -6.93
N ASN A 112 -22.84 30.11 -5.74
CA ASN A 112 -22.28 31.46 -5.58
C ASN A 112 -20.78 31.49 -5.92
N ASP A 113 -20.21 32.69 -6.01
CA ASP A 113 -18.81 32.87 -6.42
C ASP A 113 -17.80 32.22 -5.47
N ALA A 114 -18.06 32.19 -4.17
CA ALA A 114 -17.18 31.55 -3.19
C ALA A 114 -17.19 30.02 -3.36
N GLU A 115 -18.37 29.44 -3.52
CA GLU A 115 -18.56 28.01 -3.78
C GLU A 115 -17.91 27.61 -5.12
N ARG A 116 -18.17 28.38 -6.18
CA ARG A 116 -17.55 28.14 -7.49
C ARG A 116 -16.03 28.17 -7.43
N ASN A 117 -15.47 29.14 -6.71
CA ASN A 117 -14.04 29.25 -6.52
C ASN A 117 -13.47 28.07 -5.71
N ALA A 118 -14.16 27.60 -4.68
CA ALA A 118 -13.75 26.44 -3.90
C ALA A 118 -13.78 25.16 -4.74
N ILE A 119 -14.85 24.90 -5.49
CA ILE A 119 -14.99 23.74 -6.39
C ILE A 119 -13.89 23.78 -7.46
N LYS A 120 -13.72 24.93 -8.11
CA LYS A 120 -12.67 25.12 -9.11
C LYS A 120 -11.27 24.78 -8.57
N ASN A 121 -10.89 25.39 -7.44
CA ASN A 121 -9.55 25.19 -6.87
C ASN A 121 -9.31 23.75 -6.41
N ALA A 122 -10.31 23.12 -5.80
CA ALA A 122 -10.24 21.70 -5.42
C ALA A 122 -10.05 20.80 -6.65
N MET A 123 -10.85 21.02 -7.69
CA MET A 123 -10.80 20.24 -8.92
C MET A 123 -9.46 20.42 -9.66
N LEU A 124 -8.95 21.64 -9.75
CA LEU A 124 -7.64 21.94 -10.35
C LEU A 124 -6.51 21.26 -9.58
N ALA A 125 -6.57 21.28 -8.24
CA ALA A 125 -5.56 20.66 -7.39
C ALA A 125 -5.54 19.12 -7.53
N ILE A 126 -6.71 18.48 -7.68
CA ILE A 126 -6.81 17.03 -7.90
C ILE A 126 -6.36 16.68 -9.32
N ALA A 127 -6.86 17.38 -10.34
CA ALA A 127 -6.52 17.12 -11.73
C ALA A 127 -5.01 17.22 -12.01
N GLN A 128 -4.29 18.05 -11.25
CA GLN A 128 -2.84 18.19 -11.38
C GLN A 128 -2.10 16.90 -11.00
N ILE A 129 -2.56 16.16 -9.98
CA ILE A 129 -1.93 14.91 -9.53
C ILE A 129 -2.01 13.85 -10.61
N GLU A 130 -3.10 13.82 -11.37
CA GLU A 130 -3.34 12.84 -12.43
C GLU A 130 -2.29 12.87 -13.56
N VAL A 131 -1.51 13.93 -13.64
CA VAL A 131 -0.43 14.04 -14.64
C VAL A 131 0.66 13.00 -14.40
N ALA A 132 0.98 12.69 -13.15
CA ALA A 132 2.14 11.88 -12.78
C ALA A 132 1.83 10.55 -12.07
N VAL A 133 0.70 10.46 -11.35
CA VAL A 133 0.40 9.36 -10.44
C VAL A 133 0.36 7.98 -11.12
N LYS A 134 -0.19 7.89 -12.33
CA LYS A 134 -0.29 6.63 -13.09
C LYS A 134 1.07 6.00 -13.41
N THR A 135 2.10 6.81 -13.64
CA THR A 135 3.44 6.29 -13.95
C THR A 135 4.08 5.65 -12.73
N PHE A 136 3.88 6.22 -11.55
CA PHE A 136 4.34 5.63 -10.30
C PHE A 136 3.74 4.23 -10.08
N TRP A 137 2.43 4.09 -10.18
CA TRP A 137 1.76 2.81 -10.02
C TRP A 137 2.15 1.80 -11.10
N GLY A 138 2.24 2.23 -12.36
CA GLY A 138 2.64 1.38 -13.48
C GLY A 138 4.07 0.84 -13.35
N ASP A 139 4.93 1.53 -12.65
CA ASP A 139 6.34 1.17 -12.45
C ASP A 139 6.58 0.21 -11.26
N LEU A 140 5.57 -0.09 -10.43
CA LEU A 140 5.73 -0.96 -9.26
C LEU A 140 6.41 -2.30 -9.58
N TYR A 141 6.03 -2.94 -10.68
CA TYR A 141 6.60 -4.23 -11.07
C TYR A 141 8.09 -4.19 -11.38
N LYS A 142 8.63 -3.04 -11.74
CA LYS A 142 10.06 -2.89 -12.05
C LYS A 142 10.93 -3.14 -10.83
N LYS A 143 10.46 -2.72 -9.65
CA LYS A 143 11.19 -2.85 -8.38
C LYS A 143 10.67 -4.01 -7.52
N LEU A 144 9.38 -4.32 -7.61
CA LEU A 144 8.69 -5.38 -6.87
C LEU A 144 8.20 -6.45 -7.85
N PRO A 145 9.09 -7.34 -8.32
CA PRO A 145 8.83 -8.18 -9.49
C PRO A 145 8.02 -9.45 -9.14
N LYS A 146 6.88 -9.24 -8.49
CA LYS A 146 5.87 -10.27 -8.22
C LYS A 146 4.66 -10.05 -9.14
N PRO A 147 4.15 -11.09 -9.85
CA PRO A 147 3.02 -10.94 -10.76
C PRO A 147 1.78 -10.32 -10.13
N GLU A 148 1.45 -10.66 -8.87
CA GLU A 148 0.33 -10.05 -8.15
C GLU A 148 0.53 -8.56 -7.86
N ILE A 149 1.74 -8.13 -7.55
CA ILE A 149 2.06 -6.71 -7.34
C ILE A 149 2.01 -5.96 -8.68
N GLY A 150 2.51 -6.59 -9.75
CA GLY A 150 2.35 -6.06 -11.09
C GLY A 150 0.88 -5.87 -11.50
N ALA A 151 0.02 -6.81 -11.13
CA ALA A 151 -1.41 -6.70 -11.38
C ALA A 151 -2.04 -5.54 -10.59
N VAL A 152 -1.67 -5.36 -9.32
CA VAL A 152 -2.10 -4.21 -8.51
C VAL A 152 -1.68 -2.90 -9.17
N GLY A 153 -0.38 -2.75 -9.47
CA GLY A 153 0.16 -1.54 -10.08
C GLY A 153 -0.50 -1.19 -11.41
N ALA A 154 -0.69 -2.17 -12.29
CA ALA A 154 -1.34 -1.98 -13.57
C ALA A 154 -2.83 -1.59 -13.44
N THR A 155 -3.55 -2.19 -12.48
CA THR A 155 -4.96 -1.89 -12.23
C THR A 155 -5.13 -0.48 -11.64
N PHE A 156 -4.25 -0.06 -10.72
CA PHE A 156 -4.23 1.30 -10.22
C PHE A 156 -3.88 2.30 -11.33
N ALA A 157 -2.85 2.04 -12.12
CA ALA A 157 -2.46 2.92 -13.22
C ALA A 157 -3.60 3.10 -14.25
N GLU A 158 -4.37 2.04 -14.53
CA GLU A 158 -5.55 2.11 -15.40
C GLU A 158 -6.65 2.98 -14.77
N SER A 159 -6.89 2.84 -13.45
CA SER A 159 -7.84 3.69 -12.74
C SER A 159 -7.46 5.17 -12.84
N GLU A 160 -6.18 5.51 -12.72
CA GLU A 160 -5.68 6.89 -12.88
C GLU A 160 -5.81 7.41 -14.31
N VAL A 161 -5.83 6.54 -15.32
CA VAL A 161 -6.17 6.95 -16.69
C VAL A 161 -7.63 7.39 -16.76
N ARG A 162 -8.55 6.63 -16.16
CA ARG A 162 -9.98 7.01 -16.11
C ARG A 162 -10.22 8.31 -15.35
N HIS A 163 -9.49 8.53 -14.25
CA HIS A 163 -9.50 9.82 -13.52
C HIS A 163 -9.02 10.95 -14.42
N THR A 164 -7.89 10.75 -15.12
CA THR A 164 -7.36 11.74 -16.07
C THR A 164 -8.40 12.12 -17.14
N ASP A 165 -9.07 11.12 -17.72
CA ASP A 165 -10.11 11.35 -18.73
C ASP A 165 -11.30 12.13 -18.14
N ALA A 166 -11.73 11.78 -16.92
CA ALA A 166 -12.83 12.44 -16.24
C ALA A 166 -12.51 13.91 -15.92
N TYR A 167 -11.33 14.18 -15.33
CA TYR A 167 -10.93 15.55 -15.00
C TYR A 167 -10.66 16.38 -16.24
N SER A 168 -10.07 15.81 -17.29
CA SER A 168 -9.89 16.49 -18.56
C SER A 168 -11.23 16.92 -19.16
N HIS A 169 -12.21 16.02 -19.13
CA HIS A 169 -13.57 16.31 -19.62
C HIS A 169 -14.25 17.39 -18.77
N LEU A 170 -14.17 17.32 -17.44
CA LEU A 170 -14.72 18.33 -16.54
C LEU A 170 -14.09 19.72 -16.77
N LEU A 171 -12.77 19.80 -16.92
CA LEU A 171 -12.09 21.04 -17.21
C LEU A 171 -12.57 21.66 -18.54
N GLU A 172 -12.82 20.82 -19.54
CA GLU A 172 -13.31 21.26 -20.85
C GLU A 172 -14.74 21.81 -20.77
N ILE A 173 -15.70 21.03 -20.23
CA ILE A 173 -17.11 21.42 -20.19
C ILE A 173 -17.41 22.59 -19.24
N LEU A 174 -16.58 22.79 -18.21
CA LEU A 174 -16.68 23.92 -17.29
C LEU A 174 -15.86 25.14 -17.71
N GLY A 175 -15.11 25.04 -18.83
CA GLY A 175 -14.31 26.15 -19.36
C GLY A 175 -13.07 26.50 -18.52
N LEU A 176 -12.49 25.53 -17.81
CA LEU A 176 -11.40 25.75 -16.84
C LEU A 176 -10.00 25.45 -17.38
N ASN A 177 -9.85 25.18 -18.67
CA ASN A 177 -8.55 24.84 -19.25
C ASN A 177 -7.48 25.93 -19.10
N ASP A 178 -7.87 27.20 -19.16
CA ASP A 178 -6.93 28.32 -19.01
C ASP A 178 -6.51 28.49 -17.55
N GLU A 179 -7.40 28.25 -16.60
CA GLU A 179 -7.06 28.20 -15.18
C GLU A 179 -6.10 27.07 -14.87
N PHE A 180 -6.32 25.88 -15.47
CA PHE A 180 -5.42 24.75 -15.30
C PHE A 180 -4.01 25.06 -15.80
N ARG A 181 -3.85 25.77 -16.90
CA ARG A 181 -2.52 26.21 -17.40
C ARG A 181 -1.78 27.12 -16.41
N ARG A 182 -2.52 27.89 -15.59
CA ARG A 182 -1.98 28.81 -14.58
C ARG A 182 -1.81 28.20 -13.19
N ILE A 183 -2.13 26.94 -13.03
CA ILE A 183 -2.10 26.25 -11.74
C ILE A 183 -0.72 26.29 -11.05
N LYS A 184 0.35 26.29 -11.87
CA LYS A 184 1.74 26.44 -11.40
C LYS A 184 2.02 27.79 -10.72
N ASP A 185 1.18 28.80 -10.96
CA ASP A 185 1.31 30.11 -10.36
C ASP A 185 0.68 30.17 -8.95
N ILE A 186 0.02 29.11 -8.51
CA ILE A 186 -0.58 28.98 -7.19
C ILE A 186 0.44 28.35 -6.24
N PRO A 187 0.95 29.09 -5.22
CA PRO A 187 2.10 28.64 -4.42
C PRO A 187 1.89 27.30 -3.70
N VAL A 188 0.69 27.06 -3.15
CA VAL A 188 0.39 25.81 -2.44
C VAL A 188 0.38 24.60 -3.41
N ILE A 189 -0.10 24.77 -4.63
CA ILE A 189 -0.09 23.73 -5.64
C ILE A 189 1.32 23.47 -6.12
N GLN A 190 2.12 24.52 -6.33
CA GLN A 190 3.53 24.38 -6.68
C GLN A 190 4.31 23.60 -5.61
N GLN A 191 4.08 23.89 -4.33
CA GLN A 191 4.70 23.12 -3.23
C GLN A 191 4.32 21.64 -3.28
N ARG A 192 3.06 21.36 -3.55
CA ARG A 192 2.54 20.01 -3.69
C ARG A 192 3.15 19.25 -4.87
N MET A 193 3.26 19.90 -6.02
CA MET A 193 3.94 19.36 -7.19
C MET A 193 5.41 19.03 -6.90
N ASN A 194 6.13 19.95 -6.28
CA ASN A 194 7.53 19.75 -5.91
C ASN A 194 7.71 18.59 -4.91
N TYR A 195 6.74 18.41 -3.99
CA TYR A 195 6.75 17.26 -3.08
C TYR A 195 6.55 15.95 -3.84
N LEU A 196 5.57 15.88 -4.73
CA LEU A 196 5.29 14.69 -5.54
C LEU A 196 6.49 14.32 -6.42
N GLU A 197 7.12 15.29 -7.08
CA GLU A 197 8.34 15.06 -7.87
C GLU A 197 9.48 14.48 -7.03
N LYS A 198 9.72 15.00 -5.83
CA LYS A 198 10.72 14.45 -4.90
C LYS A 198 10.43 13.00 -4.51
N VAL A 199 9.17 12.66 -4.27
CA VAL A 199 8.78 11.28 -3.92
C VAL A 199 8.95 10.35 -5.13
N ILE A 200 8.59 10.81 -6.32
CA ILE A 200 8.81 10.04 -7.57
C ILE A 200 10.31 9.83 -7.80
N ASP A 201 11.14 10.85 -7.60
CA ASP A 201 12.59 10.71 -7.74
C ASP A 201 13.17 9.74 -6.70
N LEU A 202 12.71 9.81 -5.45
CA LEU A 202 13.07 8.85 -4.41
C LEU A 202 12.69 7.41 -4.80
N SER A 203 11.59 7.22 -5.51
CA SER A 203 11.17 5.89 -5.99
C SER A 203 12.08 5.28 -7.06
N ARG A 204 12.96 6.09 -7.68
CA ARG A 204 13.94 5.63 -8.69
C ARG A 204 15.23 5.09 -8.07
N THR A 205 15.34 5.14 -6.75
CA THR A 205 16.51 4.62 -6.01
C THR A 205 16.73 3.14 -6.22
N GLN A 206 17.97 2.69 -6.07
CA GLN A 206 18.33 1.26 -6.03
C GLN A 206 18.16 0.69 -4.61
N GLU A 207 18.14 1.54 -3.59
CA GLU A 207 18.03 1.15 -2.19
C GLU A 207 16.60 0.74 -1.83
N ASN A 208 16.42 -0.51 -1.38
CA ASN A 208 15.11 -1.08 -1.06
C ASN A 208 14.39 -0.32 0.06
N ARG A 209 15.13 0.15 1.07
CA ARG A 209 14.57 0.91 2.18
C ARG A 209 14.04 2.27 1.73
N GLU A 210 14.77 2.97 0.89
CA GLU A 210 14.35 4.26 0.34
C GLU A 210 13.14 4.09 -0.58
N TYR A 211 13.13 3.03 -1.39
CA TYR A 211 12.00 2.70 -2.23
C TYR A 211 10.72 2.42 -1.43
N ALA A 212 10.82 1.62 -0.35
CA ALA A 212 9.69 1.39 0.55
C ALA A 212 9.19 2.70 1.18
N HIS A 213 10.10 3.58 1.56
CA HIS A 213 9.75 4.91 2.07
C HIS A 213 9.03 5.76 1.00
N ALA A 214 9.49 5.72 -0.24
CA ALA A 214 8.83 6.43 -1.34
C ALA A 214 7.38 5.92 -1.55
N ILE A 215 7.16 4.60 -1.52
CA ILE A 215 5.81 4.02 -1.60
C ILE A 215 4.91 4.53 -0.47
N MET A 216 5.41 4.52 0.78
CA MET A 216 4.65 5.03 1.93
C MET A 216 4.29 6.51 1.77
N LEU A 217 5.25 7.34 1.39
CA LEU A 217 5.02 8.77 1.17
C LEU A 217 4.01 9.01 0.05
N PHE A 218 4.11 8.24 -1.04
CA PHE A 218 3.19 8.36 -2.17
C PHE A 218 1.78 7.91 -1.82
N ALA A 219 1.63 6.83 -1.07
CA ALA A 219 0.33 6.31 -0.65
C ALA A 219 -0.39 7.22 0.38
N LEU A 220 0.36 8.06 1.11
CA LEU A 220 -0.18 9.02 2.10
C LEU A 220 -0.44 10.41 1.51
N PHE A 221 0.00 10.65 0.29
CA PHE A 221 -0.16 11.91 -0.43
C PHE A 221 -1.54 12.06 -1.03
#